data_dd497ac0bde36fa34d1f16544d6d5dff
#
_entry.id   dd497ac0bde36fa34d1f16544d6d5dff
#
_cell.length_a   1.000
_cell.length_b   1.000
_cell.length_c   1.000
_cell.angle_alpha   90.00
_cell.angle_beta   90.00
_cell.angle_gamma   90.00
#
_symmetry.space_group_name_H-M   'P 1'
#
loop_
_entity.id
_entity.type
_entity.pdbx_description
1 polymer ?
#
loop_
_entity_poly.entity_id
_entity_poly.type
_entity_poly.pdbx_seq_one_letter_code
_entity_poly.pdbx_strand_id
1 'polypeptide(L)' 'MDQRYSSGREIHVGDRVTYNNQRGQVVFVADRGEYAKGYEWKEYSSGIMIVFDNGARLRLDAADDMLVFQGAHA' A
#
# COMPACT_ATOMS: atom_id res chain seq x y z
N MET A 1 9.75 -6.73 9.20
CA MET A 1 10.43 -5.59 8.55
C MET A 1 9.40 -4.59 8.06
N ASP A 2 9.70 -3.32 8.23
CA ASP A 2 8.80 -2.27 7.74
C ASP A 2 8.86 -2.17 6.22
N GLN A 3 7.72 -1.95 5.62
CA GLN A 3 7.64 -1.64 4.20
C GLN A 3 7.93 -0.16 3.99
N ARG A 4 8.77 0.13 3.01
CA ARG A 4 9.15 1.51 2.69
C ARG A 4 9.14 1.73 1.19
N TYR A 5 8.84 2.97 0.81
CA TYR A 5 9.03 3.42 -0.57
C TYR A 5 10.51 3.48 -0.89
N SER A 6 10.86 3.55 -2.16
CA SER A 6 12.27 3.67 -2.58
C SER A 6 12.95 4.92 -2.01
N SER A 7 12.17 5.94 -1.67
CA SER A 7 12.69 7.16 -1.02
C SER A 7 13.06 6.95 0.44
N GLY A 8 12.71 5.81 1.05
CA GLY A 8 12.94 5.53 2.45
C GLY A 8 11.77 5.87 3.37
N ARG A 9 10.73 6.52 2.84
CA ARG A 9 9.53 6.86 3.62
C ARG A 9 8.75 5.60 3.96
N GLU A 10 8.24 5.50 5.18
CA GLU A 10 7.39 4.38 5.60
C GLU A 10 6.06 4.39 4.86
N ILE A 11 5.58 3.19 4.52
CA ILE A 11 4.29 3.03 3.86
C ILE A 11 3.22 2.88 4.94
N HIS A 12 2.14 3.66 4.84
CA HIS A 12 1.02 3.61 5.77
C HIS A 12 -0.29 3.43 5.04
N VAL A 13 -1.25 2.84 5.74
CA VAL A 13 -2.64 2.78 5.26
C VAL A 13 -3.14 4.21 5.03
N GLY A 14 -3.81 4.41 3.91
CA GLY A 14 -4.33 5.72 3.53
C GLY A 14 -3.41 6.52 2.63
N ASP A 15 -2.16 6.09 2.46
CA ASP A 15 -1.25 6.78 1.55
C ASP A 15 -1.78 6.74 0.13
N ARG A 16 -1.78 7.90 -0.52
CA ARG A 16 -2.06 7.99 -1.95
C ARG A 16 -0.79 7.70 -2.71
N VAL A 17 -0.88 6.80 -3.67
CA VAL A 17 0.30 6.32 -4.40
C VAL A 17 0.00 6.22 -5.89
N THR A 18 1.07 6.09 -6.68
CA THR A 18 0.96 5.54 -8.02
C THR A 18 1.78 4.26 -8.08
N TYR A 19 1.32 3.33 -8.90
CA TYR A 19 2.06 2.12 -9.21
C TYR A 19 2.03 1.94 -10.71
N ASN A 20 3.19 1.96 -11.35
CA ASN A 20 3.29 1.88 -12.81
C ASN A 20 2.38 2.93 -13.47
N ASN A 21 2.40 4.16 -12.94
CA ASN A 21 1.62 5.31 -13.39
C ASN A 21 0.10 5.19 -13.19
N GLN A 22 -0.36 4.20 -12.42
CA GLN A 22 -1.77 4.09 -12.08
C GLN A 22 -2.00 4.56 -10.65
N ARG A 23 -2.98 5.42 -10.45
CA ARG A 23 -3.29 5.99 -9.13
C ARG A 23 -4.03 5.01 -8.26
N GLY A 24 -3.67 4.98 -7.00
CA GLY A 24 -4.33 4.13 -6.03
C GLY A 24 -4.10 4.58 -4.61
N GLN A 25 -4.49 3.73 -3.68
CA GLN A 25 -4.38 3.99 -2.25
C GLN A 25 -3.97 2.70 -1.55
N VAL A 26 -3.09 2.84 -0.55
CA VAL A 26 -2.68 1.71 0.27
C VAL A 26 -3.81 1.38 1.24
N VAL A 27 -4.28 0.12 1.23
CA VAL A 27 -5.40 -0.31 2.06
C VAL A 27 -4.99 -1.30 3.15
N PHE A 28 -3.83 -1.93 3.06
CA PHE A 28 -3.25 -2.59 4.21
C PHE A 28 -1.72 -2.69 4.08
N VAL A 29 -1.08 -2.74 5.24
CA VAL A 29 0.35 -3.04 5.38
C VAL A 29 0.42 -4.17 6.40
N ALA A 30 0.39 -5.41 5.91
CA ALA A 30 0.23 -6.58 6.76
C ALA A 30 1.42 -6.78 7.69
N ASP A 31 2.62 -6.43 7.24
CA ASP A 31 3.83 -6.54 8.07
C ASP A 31 3.73 -5.76 9.37
N ARG A 32 2.89 -4.74 9.43
CA ARG A 32 2.71 -3.89 10.59
C ARG A 32 1.36 -4.08 11.26
N GLY A 33 0.54 -4.98 10.72
CA GLY A 33 -0.81 -5.17 11.23
C GLY A 33 -1.74 -4.00 10.97
N GLU A 34 -1.45 -3.17 9.96
CA GLU A 34 -2.30 -2.03 9.61
C GLU A 34 -3.24 -2.40 8.48
N TYR A 35 -4.53 -2.19 8.69
CA TYR A 35 -5.57 -2.51 7.71
C TYR A 35 -6.59 -1.39 7.68
N ALA A 36 -6.99 -0.96 6.49
CA ALA A 36 -8.10 -0.03 6.33
C ALA A 36 -9.41 -0.74 6.64
N LYS A 37 -10.43 0.01 7.05
CA LYS A 37 -11.76 -0.53 7.31
C LYS A 37 -12.28 -1.23 6.05
N GLY A 38 -12.73 -2.46 6.21
CA GLY A 38 -13.19 -3.27 5.08
C GLY A 38 -12.12 -4.11 4.42
N TYR A 39 -10.86 -3.92 4.82
CA TYR A 39 -9.72 -4.64 4.24
C TYR A 39 -8.93 -5.39 5.31
N GLU A 40 -9.57 -5.82 6.38
CA GLU A 40 -8.92 -6.52 7.48
C GLU A 40 -8.69 -8.00 7.13
N TRP A 41 -7.95 -8.24 6.07
CA TRP A 41 -7.66 -9.58 5.56
C TRP A 41 -6.49 -10.18 6.32
N LYS A 42 -6.79 -10.69 7.50
CA LYS A 42 -5.76 -11.16 8.45
C LYS A 42 -5.10 -12.47 8.03
N GLU A 43 -5.59 -13.13 6.99
CA GLU A 43 -4.90 -14.27 6.42
C GLU A 43 -3.57 -13.87 5.77
N TYR A 44 -3.38 -12.60 5.47
CA TYR A 44 -2.09 -12.10 4.99
C TYR A 44 -1.29 -11.58 6.17
N SER A 45 -0.12 -12.18 6.41
CA SER A 45 0.77 -11.76 7.51
C SER A 45 1.90 -10.85 7.01
N SER A 46 1.99 -10.63 5.70
CA SER A 46 3.03 -9.78 5.11
C SER A 46 2.53 -9.16 3.82
N GLY A 47 3.22 -8.13 3.38
CA GLY A 47 2.92 -7.46 2.12
C GLY A 47 2.02 -6.26 2.28
N ILE A 48 1.78 -5.59 1.16
CA ILE A 48 0.92 -4.42 1.08
C ILE A 48 -0.13 -4.64 0.00
N MET A 49 -1.25 -3.99 0.14
CA MET A 49 -2.27 -3.99 -0.90
C MET A 49 -2.63 -2.58 -1.31
N ILE A 50 -2.78 -2.40 -2.61
CA ILE A 50 -3.17 -1.14 -3.22
C ILE A 50 -4.50 -1.36 -3.93
N VAL A 51 -5.45 -0.46 -3.72
CA VAL A 51 -6.68 -0.41 -4.51
C VAL A 51 -6.54 0.78 -5.44
N PHE A 52 -6.61 0.51 -6.73
CA PHE A 52 -6.51 1.57 -7.75
C PHE A 52 -7.83 2.30 -7.90
N ASP A 53 -7.77 3.51 -8.43
CA ASP A 53 -8.95 4.35 -8.61
C ASP A 53 -9.99 3.69 -9.52
N ASN A 54 -9.57 2.79 -10.42
CA ASN A 54 -10.47 2.04 -11.28
C ASN A 54 -11.09 0.80 -10.59
N GLY A 55 -10.79 0.59 -9.31
CA GLY A 55 -11.31 -0.53 -8.54
C GLY A 55 -10.45 -1.79 -8.57
N ALA A 56 -9.41 -1.84 -9.38
CA ALA A 56 -8.50 -2.98 -9.40
C ALA A 56 -7.66 -3.01 -8.11
N ARG A 57 -7.20 -4.21 -7.75
CA ARG A 57 -6.40 -4.41 -6.55
C ARG A 57 -5.07 -5.07 -6.92
N LEU A 58 -4.03 -4.69 -6.20
CA LEU A 58 -2.70 -5.27 -6.38
C LEU A 58 -2.09 -5.55 -5.02
N ARG A 59 -1.67 -6.79 -4.80
CA ARG A 59 -0.92 -7.14 -3.59
C ARG A 59 0.54 -7.29 -3.95
N LEU A 60 1.41 -6.66 -3.17
CA LEU A 60 2.86 -6.75 -3.31
C LEU A 60 3.44 -7.41 -2.07
N ASP A 61 4.36 -8.35 -2.25
CA ASP A 61 5.11 -8.92 -1.13
C ASP A 61 6.03 -7.87 -0.52
N ALA A 62 6.58 -7.00 -1.34
CA ALA A 62 7.43 -5.90 -0.90
C ALA A 62 7.27 -4.74 -1.89
N ALA A 63 7.46 -3.53 -1.38
CA ALA A 63 7.46 -2.35 -2.23
C ALA A 63 8.61 -2.40 -3.22
N ASP A 64 8.38 -1.92 -4.43
CA ASP A 64 9.40 -1.81 -5.46
C ASP A 64 9.44 -0.39 -6.01
N ASP A 65 10.36 -0.14 -6.96
CA ASP A 65 10.59 1.21 -7.48
C ASP A 65 9.41 1.79 -8.24
N MET A 66 8.46 0.96 -8.68
CA MET A 66 7.27 1.46 -9.36
C MET A 66 6.25 2.05 -8.41
N LEU A 67 6.39 1.78 -7.11
CA LEU A 67 5.47 2.30 -6.09
C LEU A 67 5.97 3.66 -5.63
N VAL A 68 5.22 4.71 -5.94
CA VAL A 68 5.62 6.09 -5.68
C VAL A 68 4.60 6.75 -4.77
N PHE A 69 5.07 7.34 -3.67
CA PHE A 69 4.23 8.07 -2.73
C PHE A 69 3.77 9.38 -3.37
N GLN A 70 2.46 9.67 -3.28
CA GLN A 70 1.90 10.91 -3.82
C GLN A 70 1.38 11.85 -2.73
N GLY A 71 1.02 11.31 -1.57
CA GLY A 71 0.55 12.12 -0.46
C GLY A 71 -0.17 11.28 0.57
N ALA A 72 -0.25 11.79 1.78
CA ALA A 72 -1.01 11.15 2.84
C ALA A 72 -2.49 11.42 2.64
N HIS A 73 -3.34 10.48 3.05
CA HIS A 73 -4.77 10.69 3.05
C HIS A 73 -5.11 11.76 4.09
N ALA A 74 -5.82 12.77 3.66
CA ALA A 74 -6.23 13.84 4.56
C ALA A 74 -7.48 13.47 5.34
#